data_18f6e166adf65f87b0c7e843af0e455a
#
_entry.id   18f6e166adf65f87b0c7e843af0e455a
#
_cell.length_a   1.000
_cell.length_b   1.000
_cell.length_c   1.000
_cell.angle_alpha   90.00
_cell.angle_beta   90.00
_cell.angle_gamma   90.00
#
_symmetry.space_group_name_H-M   'P 1'
#
loop_
_entity.id
_entity.type
_entity.pdbx_description
1 polymer ?
#
loop_
_entity_poly.entity_id
_entity_poly.type
_entity_poly.pdbx_seq_one_letter_code
_entity_poly.pdbx_strand_id
1 'polypeptide(L)'
;MATTTPNYGWPVPTSTDYVKDGATAIEALGDAIDATVFGLPSAGLTLVKTQTIGSAVSSVTVTSAFSATYDAYKIIISGGASSSNTCVLQMTLGSTATGYRAAIWEVNYTAGSAVTGQNNTAFWNFGLGVPEGLSAIGDISLPFASDQTTFSSTAVAMGLAGGNMLTRWMNGFLGDTTSYTAFTITPSAGTLTGGTIKVYGYKA
;
A
#
# COMPACT_ATOMS: atom_id res chain seq x y z
N MET A 1 -39.30 -32.23 0.83
CA MET A 1 -38.53 -31.57 -0.27
C MET A 1 -37.81 -30.37 0.34
N ALA A 2 -36.48 -30.34 0.31
CA ALA A 2 -35.70 -29.25 0.88
C ALA A 2 -36.15 -27.91 0.30
N THR A 3 -36.16 -26.87 1.13
CA THR A 3 -36.33 -25.46 0.70
C THR A 3 -34.98 -24.79 0.59
N THR A 4 -34.95 -23.52 0.17
CA THR A 4 -33.72 -22.74 0.11
C THR A 4 -33.83 -21.48 0.93
N THR A 5 -32.69 -20.96 1.43
CA THR A 5 -32.64 -19.67 2.10
C THR A 5 -32.90 -18.52 1.10
N PRO A 6 -33.61 -17.44 1.50
CA PRO A 6 -34.06 -16.41 0.56
C PRO A 6 -32.93 -15.58 -0.07
N ASN A 7 -31.80 -15.41 0.59
CA ASN A 7 -30.71 -14.54 0.12
C ASN A 7 -29.64 -15.28 -0.69
N TYR A 8 -29.23 -16.45 -0.21
CA TYR A 8 -28.10 -17.20 -0.80
C TYR A 8 -28.53 -18.50 -1.47
N GLY A 9 -29.81 -18.89 -1.38
CA GLY A 9 -30.31 -20.13 -1.99
C GLY A 9 -29.73 -21.41 -1.36
N TRP A 10 -29.21 -21.37 -0.14
CA TRP A 10 -28.67 -22.56 0.51
C TRP A 10 -29.77 -23.58 0.80
N PRO A 11 -29.53 -24.87 0.55
CA PRO A 11 -30.51 -25.90 0.81
C PRO A 11 -30.78 -26.06 2.31
N VAL A 12 -32.04 -26.09 2.71
CA VAL A 12 -32.45 -26.24 4.11
C VAL A 12 -33.41 -27.41 4.20
N PRO A 13 -33.13 -28.46 5.02
CA PRO A 13 -34.06 -29.55 5.27
C PRO A 13 -35.35 -29.04 5.92
N THR A 14 -36.47 -29.63 5.60
CA THR A 14 -37.78 -29.28 6.15
C THR A 14 -38.29 -30.39 7.08
N SER A 15 -39.31 -30.08 7.89
CA SER A 15 -39.95 -31.03 8.78
C SER A 15 -40.66 -32.21 8.05
N THR A 16 -40.81 -32.10 6.74
CA THR A 16 -41.44 -33.14 5.90
C THR A 16 -40.40 -34.05 5.23
N ASP A 17 -39.11 -33.76 5.36
CA ASP A 17 -38.04 -34.60 4.81
C ASP A 17 -37.83 -35.84 5.71
N TYR A 18 -37.43 -36.95 5.12
CA TYR A 18 -37.17 -38.17 5.89
C TYR A 18 -35.95 -38.00 6.79
N VAL A 19 -36.05 -38.48 8.02
CA VAL A 19 -34.93 -38.42 9.00
C VAL A 19 -33.68 -39.12 8.49
N LYS A 20 -33.82 -40.17 7.68
CA LYS A 20 -32.69 -40.89 7.05
C LYS A 20 -31.86 -40.02 6.11
N ASP A 21 -32.43 -38.98 5.54
CA ASP A 21 -31.80 -38.10 4.58
C ASP A 21 -31.19 -36.84 5.27
N GLY A 22 -31.37 -36.73 6.60
CA GLY A 22 -30.95 -35.58 7.37
C GLY A 22 -29.44 -35.33 7.34
N ALA A 23 -28.62 -36.38 7.41
CA ALA A 23 -27.16 -36.24 7.35
C ALA A 23 -26.67 -35.64 6.02
N THR A 24 -27.20 -36.17 4.90
CA THR A 24 -26.89 -35.68 3.56
C THR A 24 -27.36 -34.23 3.34
N ALA A 25 -28.52 -33.86 3.91
CA ALA A 25 -29.07 -32.54 3.80
C ALA A 25 -28.22 -31.49 4.61
N ILE A 26 -27.69 -31.89 5.76
CA ILE A 26 -26.79 -31.04 6.58
C ILE A 26 -25.43 -30.91 5.89
N GLU A 27 -24.91 -32.00 5.30
CA GLU A 27 -23.65 -31.94 4.53
C GLU A 27 -23.80 -30.98 3.33
N ALA A 28 -24.87 -31.13 2.53
CA ALA A 28 -25.14 -30.22 1.41
C ALA A 28 -25.29 -28.75 1.82
N LEU A 29 -25.87 -28.46 3.00
CA LEU A 29 -25.93 -27.11 3.55
C LEU A 29 -24.52 -26.60 3.95
N GLY A 30 -23.73 -27.47 4.59
CA GLY A 30 -22.35 -27.16 4.97
C GLY A 30 -21.49 -26.79 3.75
N ASP A 31 -21.53 -27.62 2.73
CA ASP A 31 -20.80 -27.39 1.47
C ASP A 31 -21.25 -26.09 0.76
N ALA A 32 -22.56 -25.83 0.73
CA ALA A 32 -23.10 -24.61 0.14
C ALA A 32 -22.67 -23.34 0.91
N ILE A 33 -22.61 -23.39 2.23
CA ILE A 33 -22.09 -22.30 3.08
C ILE A 33 -20.60 -22.11 2.83
N ASP A 34 -19.82 -23.19 2.86
CA ASP A 34 -18.36 -23.14 2.62
C ASP A 34 -18.04 -22.54 1.26
N ALA A 35 -18.68 -23.01 0.19
CA ALA A 35 -18.50 -22.46 -1.16
C ALA A 35 -18.87 -20.98 -1.25
N THR A 36 -19.95 -20.56 -0.58
CA THR A 36 -20.36 -19.16 -0.59
C THR A 36 -19.38 -18.29 0.17
N VAL A 37 -18.94 -18.69 1.38
CA VAL A 37 -17.98 -17.96 2.20
C VAL A 37 -16.62 -17.87 1.51
N PHE A 38 -16.17 -18.98 0.91
CA PHE A 38 -14.93 -19.00 0.12
C PHE A 38 -15.00 -18.09 -1.11
N GLY A 39 -16.16 -18.02 -1.75
CA GLY A 39 -16.42 -17.16 -2.92
C GLY A 39 -16.67 -15.68 -2.59
N LEU A 40 -16.85 -15.33 -1.31
CA LEU A 40 -17.02 -13.92 -0.96
C LEU A 40 -15.73 -13.13 -1.33
N PRO A 41 -15.86 -12.08 -2.13
CA PRO A 41 -14.70 -11.21 -2.36
C PRO A 41 -14.24 -10.67 -1.01
N SER A 42 -13.00 -10.94 -0.63
CA SER A 42 -12.40 -10.25 0.52
C SER A 42 -12.27 -8.78 0.13
N ALA A 43 -13.34 -8.00 0.41
CA ALA A 43 -13.31 -6.56 0.17
C ALA A 43 -12.24 -5.93 1.04
N GLY A 44 -11.48 -4.98 0.49
CA GLY A 44 -10.50 -4.21 1.24
C GLY A 44 -9.06 -4.39 0.77
N LEU A 45 -8.15 -4.27 1.71
CA LEU A 45 -6.70 -4.33 1.47
C LEU A 45 -6.17 -5.75 1.71
N THR A 46 -5.52 -6.31 0.71
CA THR A 46 -4.81 -7.60 0.83
C THR A 46 -3.31 -7.33 0.95
N LEU A 47 -2.66 -7.85 2.01
CA LEU A 47 -1.21 -7.73 2.16
C LEU A 47 -0.50 -8.51 1.05
N VAL A 48 0.20 -7.79 0.18
CA VAL A 48 0.98 -8.35 -0.94
C VAL A 48 2.41 -8.63 -0.51
N LYS A 49 3.04 -7.68 0.20
CA LYS A 49 4.46 -7.76 0.57
C LYS A 49 4.73 -7.06 1.89
N THR A 50 5.64 -7.65 2.66
CA THR A 50 6.33 -6.98 3.77
C THR A 50 7.83 -7.03 3.49
N GLN A 51 8.49 -5.89 3.53
CA GLN A 51 9.93 -5.74 3.38
C GLN A 51 10.50 -5.10 4.64
N THR A 52 11.43 -5.78 5.30
CA THR A 52 12.19 -5.19 6.41
C THR A 52 13.25 -4.25 5.86
N ILE A 53 13.37 -3.08 6.45
CA ILE A 53 14.47 -2.14 6.23
C ILE A 53 15.67 -2.66 7.04
N GLY A 54 16.80 -2.86 6.43
CA GLY A 54 18.00 -3.38 7.07
C GLY A 54 18.63 -2.46 8.11
N SER A 55 19.91 -2.59 8.35
CA SER A 55 20.68 -1.72 9.25
C SER A 55 21.64 -0.86 8.44
N ALA A 56 21.57 0.46 8.60
CA ALA A 56 22.41 1.46 7.92
C ALA A 56 22.41 1.30 6.38
N VAL A 57 21.26 1.02 5.79
CA VAL A 57 21.16 0.82 4.34
C VAL A 57 20.98 2.14 3.60
N SER A 58 21.63 2.27 2.44
CA SER A 58 21.51 3.44 1.57
C SER A 58 20.25 3.42 0.70
N SER A 59 19.63 2.25 0.55
CA SER A 59 18.36 2.08 -0.17
C SER A 59 17.70 0.75 0.17
N VAL A 60 16.40 0.61 -0.10
CA VAL A 60 15.63 -0.62 0.07
C VAL A 60 14.79 -0.85 -1.18
N THR A 61 15.04 -1.96 -1.86
CA THR A 61 14.21 -2.38 -3.00
C THR A 61 13.16 -3.39 -2.57
N VAL A 62 11.91 -3.11 -2.90
CA VAL A 62 10.76 -4.00 -2.68
C VAL A 62 10.44 -4.67 -4.00
N THR A 63 10.86 -5.92 -4.13
CA THR A 63 10.61 -6.75 -5.32
C THR A 63 9.25 -7.44 -5.24
N SER A 64 8.65 -7.77 -6.38
CA SER A 64 7.32 -8.41 -6.47
C SER A 64 6.25 -7.62 -5.70
N ALA A 65 6.34 -6.29 -5.76
CA ALA A 65 5.41 -5.38 -5.11
C ALA A 65 4.12 -5.19 -5.92
N PHE A 66 4.21 -5.26 -7.25
CA PHE A 66 3.11 -5.01 -8.17
C PHE A 66 2.93 -6.16 -9.15
N SER A 67 1.69 -6.43 -9.53
CA SER A 67 1.31 -7.49 -10.48
C SER A 67 -0.02 -7.13 -11.16
N ALA A 68 -0.45 -7.91 -12.13
CA ALA A 68 -1.74 -7.75 -12.80
C ALA A 68 -2.96 -8.05 -11.88
N THR A 69 -2.73 -8.46 -10.64
CA THR A 69 -3.83 -8.83 -9.72
C THR A 69 -4.58 -7.61 -9.18
N TYR A 70 -3.91 -6.47 -9.09
CA TYR A 70 -4.46 -5.25 -8.50
C TYR A 70 -4.11 -4.03 -9.37
N ASP A 71 -5.08 -3.14 -9.55
CA ASP A 71 -4.87 -1.88 -10.26
C ASP A 71 -4.31 -0.78 -9.34
N ALA A 72 -4.53 -0.90 -8.04
CA ALA A 72 -4.06 0.07 -7.06
C ALA A 72 -3.46 -0.59 -5.82
N TYR A 73 -2.50 0.10 -5.22
CA TYR A 73 -1.75 -0.38 -4.06
C TYR A 73 -1.61 0.70 -3.00
N LYS A 74 -1.74 0.29 -1.73
CA LYS A 74 -1.37 1.11 -0.59
C LYS A 74 0.00 0.71 -0.08
N ILE A 75 0.89 1.69 0.11
CA ILE A 75 2.23 1.50 0.65
C ILE A 75 2.32 2.21 2.00
N ILE A 76 2.77 1.50 3.01
CA ILE A 76 2.97 2.03 4.36
C ILE A 76 4.43 1.79 4.75
N ILE A 77 5.13 2.88 5.09
CA ILE A 77 6.48 2.84 5.65
C ILE A 77 6.39 3.31 7.10
N SER A 78 6.81 2.48 8.03
CA SER A 78 6.68 2.78 9.46
C SER A 78 7.76 2.14 10.30
N GLY A 79 8.02 2.75 11.45
CA GLY A 79 9.08 2.36 12.37
C GLY A 79 10.47 2.68 11.82
N GLY A 80 11.51 2.18 12.47
CA GLY A 80 12.89 2.46 12.08
C GLY A 80 13.32 3.92 12.29
N ALA A 81 14.44 4.28 11.70
CA ALA A 81 15.05 5.59 11.87
C ALA A 81 15.87 5.98 10.63
N SER A 82 16.06 7.28 10.42
CA SER A 82 17.07 7.85 9.53
C SER A 82 18.29 8.29 10.34
N SER A 83 19.49 8.11 9.80
CA SER A 83 20.71 8.71 10.40
C SER A 83 20.79 10.22 10.18
N SER A 84 19.95 10.78 9.31
CA SER A 84 19.84 12.22 9.08
C SER A 84 18.71 12.81 9.91
N ASN A 85 18.90 14.02 10.45
CA ASN A 85 17.87 14.74 11.21
C ASN A 85 16.62 15.10 10.38
N THR A 86 16.73 15.12 9.07
CA THR A 86 15.60 15.24 8.14
C THR A 86 16.02 14.65 6.81
N CYS A 87 15.33 13.64 6.34
CA CYS A 87 15.49 13.15 4.98
C CYS A 87 14.13 12.93 4.31
N VAL A 88 14.12 13.07 3.00
CA VAL A 88 12.99 12.67 2.17
C VAL A 88 13.19 11.22 1.77
N LEU A 89 12.17 10.40 1.92
CA LEU A 89 12.14 9.06 1.37
C LEU A 89 11.74 9.18 -0.12
N GLN A 90 12.72 9.01 -0.98
CA GLN A 90 12.58 9.10 -2.43
C GLN A 90 12.18 7.73 -2.99
N MET A 91 11.17 7.71 -3.87
CA MET A 91 10.70 6.48 -4.51
C MET A 91 11.01 6.48 -6.00
N THR A 92 11.59 5.39 -6.47
CA THR A 92 11.75 5.09 -7.90
C THR A 92 11.02 3.80 -8.26
N LEU A 93 10.41 3.73 -9.42
CA LEU A 93 9.78 2.53 -9.97
C LEU A 93 10.78 1.84 -10.91
N GLY A 94 11.07 0.56 -10.63
CA GLY A 94 12.04 -0.20 -11.40
C GLY A 94 13.39 0.53 -11.53
N SER A 95 13.85 0.72 -12.77
CA SER A 95 15.08 1.46 -13.11
C SER A 95 14.82 2.84 -13.73
N THR A 96 13.58 3.32 -13.73
CA THR A 96 13.22 4.61 -14.34
C THR A 96 13.81 5.76 -13.52
N ALA A 97 14.57 6.62 -14.18
CA ALA A 97 15.30 7.73 -13.56
C ALA A 97 14.90 9.12 -14.13
N THR A 98 13.76 9.22 -14.77
CA THR A 98 13.19 10.47 -15.32
C THR A 98 11.67 10.39 -15.39
N GLY A 99 11.01 11.48 -15.65
CA GLY A 99 9.56 11.48 -15.88
C GLY A 99 8.71 11.66 -14.64
N TYR A 100 9.30 11.68 -13.44
CA TYR A 100 8.56 11.86 -12.19
C TYR A 100 8.12 13.32 -12.03
N ARG A 101 6.83 13.52 -11.82
CA ARG A 101 6.20 14.82 -11.59
C ARG A 101 5.34 14.77 -10.34
N ALA A 102 5.41 15.82 -9.52
CA ALA A 102 4.58 15.91 -8.32
C ALA A 102 4.34 17.35 -7.89
N ALA A 103 3.20 17.60 -7.28
CA ALA A 103 2.95 18.76 -6.44
C ALA A 103 3.11 18.34 -4.96
N ILE A 104 3.79 19.16 -4.20
CA ILE A 104 4.13 18.90 -2.80
C ILE A 104 3.64 20.09 -1.97
N TRP A 105 2.79 19.81 -1.00
CA TRP A 105 2.39 20.74 0.02
C TRP A 105 3.03 20.35 1.35
N GLU A 106 3.77 21.28 1.93
CA GLU A 106 4.48 21.10 3.19
C GLU A 106 3.99 22.11 4.23
N VAL A 107 3.75 21.62 5.42
CA VAL A 107 3.48 22.47 6.58
C VAL A 107 4.48 22.16 7.68
N ASN A 108 5.25 23.18 8.04
CA ASN A 108 6.11 23.16 9.21
C ASN A 108 5.41 23.88 10.35
N TYR A 109 5.33 23.26 11.51
CA TYR A 109 4.60 23.77 12.67
C TYR A 109 5.05 25.18 13.12
N THR A 110 6.33 25.51 12.96
CA THR A 110 6.89 26.81 13.38
C THR A 110 7.20 27.75 12.23
N ALA A 111 7.44 27.23 11.02
CA ALA A 111 7.89 28.04 9.88
C ALA A 111 6.80 28.31 8.83
N GLY A 112 5.58 27.75 9.04
CA GLY A 112 4.47 27.95 8.12
C GLY A 112 4.42 26.92 6.99
N SER A 113 3.77 27.27 5.89
CA SER A 113 3.52 26.37 4.76
C SER A 113 4.33 26.73 3.53
N ALA A 114 4.71 25.73 2.75
CA ALA A 114 5.35 25.87 1.45
C ALA A 114 4.69 24.97 0.42
N VAL A 115 4.66 25.40 -0.84
CA VAL A 115 4.24 24.61 -1.99
C VAL A 115 5.43 24.49 -2.93
N THR A 116 5.78 23.28 -3.31
CA THR A 116 6.86 23.00 -4.25
C THR A 116 6.41 21.99 -5.30
N GLY A 117 7.15 21.89 -6.39
CA GLY A 117 6.86 20.93 -7.46
C GLY A 117 8.10 20.14 -7.84
N GLN A 118 7.87 18.92 -8.32
CA GLN A 118 8.84 18.11 -9.04
C GLN A 118 8.43 18.09 -10.52
N ASN A 119 9.37 18.34 -11.42
CA ASN A 119 9.10 18.29 -12.85
C ASN A 119 10.23 17.53 -13.54
N ASN A 120 9.91 16.37 -14.06
CA ASN A 120 10.83 15.49 -14.76
C ASN A 120 12.05 15.09 -13.91
N THR A 121 11.82 14.82 -12.62
CA THR A 121 12.85 14.37 -11.68
C THR A 121 13.13 12.87 -11.82
N ALA A 122 14.13 12.38 -11.10
CA ALA A 122 14.54 10.96 -11.11
C ALA A 122 13.74 10.09 -10.12
N PHE A 123 12.89 10.68 -9.29
CA PHE A 123 12.14 10.01 -8.22
C PHE A 123 10.95 10.87 -7.78
N TRP A 124 9.99 10.27 -7.10
CA TRP A 124 9.01 11.00 -6.29
C TRP A 124 9.54 11.22 -4.86
N ASN A 125 9.26 12.36 -4.27
CA ASN A 125 9.26 12.52 -2.83
C ASN A 125 8.04 11.75 -2.30
N PHE A 126 8.23 10.69 -1.53
CA PHE A 126 7.15 9.79 -1.11
C PHE A 126 6.91 9.78 0.39
N GLY A 127 7.94 10.06 1.18
CA GLY A 127 7.87 10.02 2.63
C GLY A 127 8.89 10.90 3.31
N LEU A 128 8.94 10.83 4.63
CA LEU A 128 9.88 11.54 5.49
C LEU A 128 10.58 10.57 6.44
N GLY A 129 11.83 10.87 6.78
CA GLY A 129 12.62 10.14 7.75
C GLY A 129 13.39 11.09 8.67
N VAL A 130 13.38 10.74 9.93
CA VAL A 130 14.11 11.41 11.02
C VAL A 130 14.68 10.33 11.96
N PRO A 131 15.58 10.67 12.91
CA PRO A 131 16.06 9.69 13.89
C PRO A 131 14.95 9.06 14.73
N GLU A 132 13.84 9.76 14.95
CA GLU A 132 12.69 9.34 15.74
C GLU A 132 11.77 8.38 14.96
N GLY A 133 11.88 8.34 13.62
CA GLY A 133 11.05 7.43 12.82
C GLY A 133 11.02 7.71 11.32
N LEU A 134 10.53 6.69 10.62
CA LEU A 134 10.19 6.78 9.19
C LEU A 134 8.68 6.85 9.03
N SER A 135 8.19 7.70 8.16
CA SER A 135 6.76 7.88 7.93
C SER A 135 6.46 8.08 6.45
N ALA A 136 5.62 7.20 5.92
CA ALA A 136 4.92 7.41 4.66
C ALA A 136 3.67 6.53 4.62
N ILE A 137 2.57 7.09 4.18
CA ILE A 137 1.37 6.34 3.78
C ILE A 137 0.97 6.88 2.41
N GLY A 138 0.89 6.02 1.41
CA GLY A 138 0.54 6.46 0.07
C GLY A 138 -0.17 5.40 -0.73
N ASP A 139 -0.90 5.85 -1.72
CA ASP A 139 -1.58 5.03 -2.71
C ASP A 139 -0.91 5.22 -4.07
N ILE A 140 -0.75 4.13 -4.82
CA ILE A 140 -0.20 4.11 -6.17
C ILE A 140 -1.21 3.39 -7.06
N SER A 141 -1.57 4.01 -8.18
CA SER A 141 -2.49 3.44 -9.15
C SER A 141 -1.78 3.10 -10.44
N LEU A 142 -2.14 1.96 -11.01
CA LEU A 142 -1.70 1.43 -12.30
C LEU A 142 -0.18 1.20 -12.44
N PRO A 143 0.56 0.81 -11.38
CA PRO A 143 2.02 0.65 -11.51
C PRO A 143 2.42 -0.53 -12.40
N PHE A 144 1.56 -1.54 -12.55
CA PHE A 144 1.81 -2.71 -13.41
C PHE A 144 1.17 -2.59 -14.80
N ALA A 145 0.26 -1.65 -14.99
CA ALA A 145 -0.36 -1.42 -16.29
C ALA A 145 0.61 -0.74 -17.26
N SER A 146 0.39 -0.94 -18.57
CA SER A 146 1.07 -0.16 -19.61
C SER A 146 0.40 1.21 -19.77
N ASP A 147 0.32 1.96 -18.68
CA ASP A 147 -0.31 3.28 -18.58
C ASP A 147 0.47 4.14 -17.58
N GLN A 148 0.13 5.42 -17.49
CA GLN A 148 0.78 6.35 -16.56
C GLN A 148 0.45 5.96 -15.12
N THR A 149 1.48 5.77 -14.32
CA THR A 149 1.33 5.53 -12.88
C THR A 149 1.07 6.84 -12.15
N THR A 150 0.06 6.88 -11.30
CA THR A 150 -0.21 8.01 -10.41
C THR A 150 0.04 7.65 -8.96
N PHE A 151 0.35 8.64 -8.12
CA PHE A 151 0.50 8.44 -6.68
C PHE A 151 -0.07 9.60 -5.86
N SER A 152 -0.46 9.26 -4.62
CA SER A 152 -0.78 10.20 -3.55
C SER A 152 -0.15 9.71 -2.27
N SER A 153 0.56 10.56 -1.52
CA SER A 153 1.14 10.15 -0.23
C SER A 153 1.10 11.26 0.80
N THR A 154 1.12 10.84 2.06
CA THR A 154 1.26 11.71 3.23
C THR A 154 2.38 11.20 4.13
N ALA A 155 3.09 12.13 4.77
CA ALA A 155 4.16 11.81 5.70
C ALA A 155 4.25 12.86 6.80
N VAL A 156 4.70 12.41 7.98
CA VAL A 156 4.96 13.28 9.13
C VAL A 156 6.36 13.00 9.65
N ALA A 157 7.16 14.05 9.86
CA ALA A 157 8.41 13.99 10.59
C ALA A 157 8.22 14.70 11.94
N MET A 158 8.59 14.03 13.01
CA MET A 158 8.54 14.53 14.39
C MET A 158 9.96 14.62 14.96
N GLY A 159 10.15 15.39 16.02
CA GLY A 159 11.46 15.48 16.69
C GLY A 159 12.49 16.32 15.96
N LEU A 160 12.09 17.14 15.00
CA LEU A 160 12.99 18.09 14.36
C LEU A 160 13.58 19.06 15.38
N ALA A 161 14.78 19.59 15.11
CA ALA A 161 15.45 20.55 15.98
C ALA A 161 14.49 21.66 16.45
N GLY A 162 14.39 21.85 17.77
CA GLY A 162 13.45 22.79 18.40
C GLY A 162 12.04 22.22 18.65
N GLY A 163 11.83 20.91 18.58
CA GLY A 163 10.53 20.28 18.82
C GLY A 163 9.54 20.45 17.66
N ASN A 164 10.04 20.75 16.48
CA ASN A 164 9.25 20.98 15.28
C ASN A 164 8.64 19.70 14.70
N MET A 165 7.50 19.86 14.04
CA MET A 165 6.87 18.84 13.21
C MET A 165 6.80 19.34 11.77
N LEU A 166 7.03 18.43 10.85
CA LEU A 166 6.85 18.64 9.42
C LEU A 166 5.84 17.64 8.90
N THR A 167 4.84 18.10 8.18
CA THR A 167 3.92 17.22 7.45
C THR A 167 3.95 17.56 5.97
N ARG A 168 3.81 16.51 5.12
CA ARG A 168 3.77 16.66 3.66
C ARG A 168 2.61 15.90 3.06
N TRP A 169 1.99 16.51 2.06
CA TRP A 169 1.07 15.88 1.12
C TRP A 169 1.69 15.96 -0.26
N MET A 170 1.76 14.84 -0.94
CA MET A 170 2.45 14.71 -2.21
C MET A 170 1.55 13.96 -3.18
N ASN A 171 1.35 14.52 -4.38
CA ASN A 171 0.52 13.93 -5.42
C ASN A 171 1.22 14.11 -6.75
N GLY A 172 1.20 13.10 -7.60
CA GLY A 172 1.86 13.19 -8.88
C GLY A 172 1.65 12.01 -9.79
N PHE A 173 2.43 12.00 -10.86
CA PHE A 173 2.41 10.92 -11.85
C PHE A 173 3.80 10.69 -12.45
N LEU A 174 3.98 9.49 -12.99
CA LEU A 174 5.13 9.15 -13.82
C LEU A 174 4.72 9.26 -15.30
N GLY A 175 5.50 10.03 -16.06
CA GLY A 175 5.20 10.33 -17.46
C GLY A 175 5.62 9.23 -18.45
N ASP A 176 5.67 7.96 -18.02
CA ASP A 176 5.89 6.83 -18.92
C ASP A 176 4.80 5.76 -18.73
N THR A 177 4.80 4.74 -19.59
CA THR A 177 3.81 3.66 -19.64
C THR A 177 4.44 2.30 -19.39
N THR A 178 5.58 2.26 -18.71
CA THR A 178 6.26 1.01 -18.35
C THR A 178 5.51 0.27 -17.23
N SER A 179 5.34 -1.04 -17.39
CA SER A 179 4.81 -1.91 -16.33
C SER A 179 5.91 -2.21 -15.31
N TYR A 180 5.65 -1.89 -14.05
CA TYR A 180 6.60 -2.08 -12.96
C TYR A 180 6.17 -3.23 -12.04
N THR A 181 7.14 -4.01 -11.56
CA THR A 181 6.94 -5.06 -10.54
C THR A 181 7.57 -4.71 -9.20
N ALA A 182 8.39 -3.66 -9.15
CA ALA A 182 9.21 -3.30 -8.01
C ALA A 182 9.36 -1.79 -7.87
N PHE A 183 9.68 -1.35 -6.67
CA PHE A 183 10.10 0.02 -6.40
C PHE A 183 11.27 0.06 -5.41
N THR A 184 12.00 1.15 -5.38
CA THR A 184 13.11 1.38 -4.44
C THR A 184 12.85 2.64 -3.64
N ILE A 185 13.08 2.56 -2.33
CA ILE A 185 13.12 3.71 -1.41
C ILE A 185 14.56 4.06 -1.11
N THR A 186 14.91 5.32 -1.36
CA THR A 186 16.25 5.87 -1.11
C THR A 186 16.11 7.11 -0.22
N PRO A 187 16.82 7.22 0.92
CA PRO A 187 16.84 8.45 1.68
C PRO A 187 17.62 9.55 0.92
N SER A 188 17.12 10.76 0.92
CA SER A 188 17.82 11.90 0.30
C SER A 188 19.14 12.28 1.00
N ALA A 189 19.32 11.83 2.24
CA ALA A 189 20.53 12.00 3.05
C ALA A 189 20.63 10.88 4.09
N GLY A 190 21.85 10.48 4.42
CA GLY A 190 22.13 9.48 5.43
C GLY A 190 21.75 8.06 5.01
N THR A 191 21.40 7.23 6.00
CA THR A 191 21.02 5.83 5.85
C THR A 191 19.74 5.53 6.64
N LEU A 192 19.08 4.41 6.32
CA LEU A 192 17.90 3.92 7.03
C LEU A 192 18.26 2.71 7.88
N THR A 193 17.66 2.61 9.07
CA THR A 193 17.84 1.48 9.99
C THR A 193 16.50 1.06 10.59
N GLY A 194 16.18 -0.22 10.47
CA GLY A 194 14.97 -0.81 11.03
C GLY A 194 13.68 -0.34 10.36
N GLY A 195 12.55 -0.78 10.89
CA GLY A 195 11.23 -0.50 10.32
C GLY A 195 10.83 -1.45 9.19
N THR A 196 9.65 -1.19 8.64
CA THR A 196 9.06 -2.04 7.61
C THR A 196 8.38 -1.22 6.51
N ILE A 197 8.42 -1.76 5.31
CA ILE A 197 7.62 -1.32 4.16
C ILE A 197 6.57 -2.41 3.92
N LYS A 198 5.29 -2.05 4.00
CA LYS A 198 4.18 -2.95 3.69
C LYS A 198 3.47 -2.47 2.44
N VAL A 199 3.17 -3.40 1.55
CA VAL A 199 2.43 -3.18 0.31
C VAL A 199 1.13 -3.97 0.37
N TYR A 200 0.02 -3.29 0.17
CA TYR A 200 -1.31 -3.89 0.10
C TYR A 200 -1.91 -3.60 -1.27
N GLY A 201 -2.57 -4.60 -1.86
CA GLY A 201 -3.38 -4.43 -3.05
C GLY A 201 -4.83 -4.10 -2.68
N TYR A 202 -5.47 -3.19 -3.39
CA TYR A 202 -6.90 -2.95 -3.32
C TYR A 202 -7.61 -4.02 -4.12
N LYS A 203 -8.42 -4.84 -3.47
CA LYS A 203 -9.24 -5.82 -4.18
C LYS A 203 -10.54 -5.13 -4.65
N ALA A 204 -10.82 -5.29 -5.94
CA ALA A 204 -12.08 -4.86 -6.55
C ALA A 204 -13.25 -5.73 -6.08
#